data_700664941d082c1335d33dba4aee8f0b
#
_entry.id   700664941d082c1335d33dba4aee8f0b
#
_cell.length_a   1.000
_cell.length_b   1.000
_cell.length_c   1.000
_cell.angle_alpha   90.00
_cell.angle_beta   90.00
_cell.angle_gamma   90.00
#
_symmetry.space_group_name_H-M   'P 1'
#
loop_
_entity.id
_entity.type
_entity.pdbx_description
1 polymer ?
#
loop_
_entity_poly.entity_id
_entity_poly.type
_entity_poly.pdbx_seq_one_letter_code
_entity_poly.pdbx_strand_id
1 'polypeptide(L)'
;MALLFDTHVQKMKYNVLREVAKLAYRDELTPQRIMEIAPRIIPEGKPMFRCCIYKERAIINERVSMALGGEEDGTVVGVLPIACDECPVDGIQVSNACRGCLAHRCKDNCPKDAISIIDHKAVIDKEKCIECGKCMAVCPYSAIVKHTRPCVNACKPQAIHIDQNTEKAVIDKEKCISCGACVYQCPFGAITDKSDITKVISLIRDSNLNRDYHVYAVVAPSMASQYPNAVPEQVVAGIKALGFHAVVEAAWGADMVAWLEAQEL
;
A
#
# COMPACT_ATOMS: atom_id res chain seq x y z
N MET A 1 23.26 4.46 12.90
CA MET A 1 22.02 3.81 13.38
C MET A 1 21.34 3.15 12.18
N ALA A 2 21.15 1.83 12.19
CA ALA A 2 20.49 1.14 11.08
C ALA A 2 19.00 1.50 11.10
N LEU A 3 18.46 1.91 9.94
CA LEU A 3 17.03 2.09 9.77
C LEU A 3 16.35 0.73 9.88
N LEU A 4 15.39 0.59 10.79
CA LEU A 4 14.59 -0.60 10.96
C LEU A 4 13.36 -0.48 10.06
N PHE A 5 13.20 -1.45 9.18
CA PHE A 5 12.00 -1.61 8.34
C PHE A 5 11.37 -2.96 8.65
N ASP A 6 10.07 -2.98 8.90
CA ASP A 6 9.33 -4.22 9.16
C ASP A 6 9.22 -5.08 7.90
N THR A 7 9.21 -4.43 6.72
CA THR A 7 9.05 -5.11 5.44
C THR A 7 9.97 -4.55 4.35
N HIS A 8 10.28 -5.38 3.36
CA HIS A 8 10.98 -4.93 2.15
C HIS A 8 10.19 -3.87 1.36
N VAL A 9 8.86 -3.88 1.45
CA VAL A 9 7.99 -2.87 0.81
C VAL A 9 8.25 -1.49 1.42
N GLN A 10 8.31 -1.39 2.75
CA GLN A 10 8.65 -0.13 3.45
C GLN A 10 10.05 0.36 3.09
N LYS A 11 11.04 -0.54 3.06
CA LYS A 11 12.40 -0.21 2.65
C LYS A 11 12.45 0.34 1.22
N MET A 12 11.70 -0.27 0.30
CA MET A 12 11.64 0.17 -1.09
C MET A 12 10.99 1.55 -1.21
N LYS A 13 9.87 1.78 -0.52
CA LYS A 13 9.22 3.08 -0.44
C LYS A 13 10.16 4.16 0.08
N TYR A 14 10.86 3.87 1.19
CA TYR A 14 11.85 4.78 1.75
C TYR A 14 12.95 5.14 0.74
N ASN A 15 13.49 4.15 0.01
CA ASN A 15 14.53 4.40 -0.99
C ASN A 15 14.04 5.34 -2.10
N VAL A 16 12.81 5.15 -2.57
CA VAL A 16 12.21 6.02 -3.59
C VAL A 16 12.04 7.44 -3.05
N LEU A 17 11.39 7.59 -1.88
CA LEU A 17 11.18 8.91 -1.26
C LEU A 17 12.50 9.63 -0.99
N ARG A 18 13.53 8.90 -0.55
CA ARG A 18 14.86 9.46 -0.30
C ARG A 18 15.51 10.01 -1.58
N GLU A 19 15.46 9.28 -2.68
CA GLU A 19 16.04 9.76 -3.96
C GLU A 19 15.24 10.94 -4.52
N VAL A 20 13.91 10.92 -4.44
CA VAL A 20 13.05 12.05 -4.83
C VAL A 20 13.36 13.28 -3.96
N ALA A 21 13.44 13.11 -2.63
CA ALA A 21 13.76 14.21 -1.72
C ALA A 21 15.13 14.84 -2.02
N LYS A 22 16.17 14.03 -2.30
CA LYS A 22 17.49 14.54 -2.67
C LYS A 22 17.44 15.44 -3.90
N LEU A 23 16.67 15.05 -4.92
CA LEU A 23 16.50 15.85 -6.12
C LEU A 23 15.71 17.13 -5.85
N ALA A 24 14.66 17.04 -5.02
CA ALA A 24 13.85 18.19 -4.62
C ALA A 24 14.65 19.24 -3.84
N TYR A 25 15.46 18.81 -2.85
CA TYR A 25 16.33 19.73 -2.10
C TYR A 25 17.42 20.42 -2.94
N ARG A 26 17.84 19.77 -4.04
CA ARG A 26 18.84 20.34 -4.98
C ARG A 26 18.23 21.15 -6.12
N ASP A 27 16.91 21.22 -6.17
CA ASP A 27 16.17 21.79 -7.30
C ASP A 27 16.47 21.12 -8.66
N GLU A 28 16.71 19.81 -8.61
CA GLU A 28 17.10 18.98 -9.76
C GLU A 28 15.99 18.03 -10.22
N LEU A 29 14.71 18.32 -9.94
CA LEU A 29 13.56 17.49 -10.36
C LEU A 29 13.28 17.65 -11.85
N THR A 30 14.25 17.30 -12.70
CA THR A 30 14.08 17.25 -14.14
C THR A 30 13.64 15.86 -14.61
N PRO A 31 12.92 15.74 -15.75
CA PRO A 31 12.52 14.44 -16.29
C PRO A 31 13.68 13.45 -16.42
N GLN A 32 14.85 13.92 -16.86
CA GLN A 32 16.05 13.09 -17.01
C GLN A 32 16.52 12.52 -15.66
N ARG A 33 16.60 13.37 -14.63
CA ARG A 33 17.02 12.96 -13.28
C ARG A 33 16.02 12.02 -12.61
N ILE A 34 14.73 12.24 -12.81
CA ILE A 34 13.66 11.37 -12.34
C ILE A 34 13.80 9.97 -12.96
N MET A 35 14.06 9.87 -14.25
CA MET A 35 14.26 8.59 -14.94
C MET A 35 15.48 7.80 -14.45
N GLU A 36 16.50 8.47 -13.89
CA GLU A 36 17.69 7.83 -13.31
C GLU A 36 17.41 7.17 -11.95
N ILE A 37 16.31 7.49 -11.27
CA ILE A 37 16.01 6.96 -9.92
C ILE A 37 15.86 5.43 -9.96
N ALA A 38 15.08 4.91 -10.90
CA ALA A 38 14.82 3.47 -10.98
C ALA A 38 16.10 2.64 -11.24
N PRO A 39 16.99 2.99 -12.18
CA PRO A 39 18.28 2.32 -12.34
C PRO A 39 19.21 2.41 -11.12
N ARG A 40 19.16 3.53 -10.35
CA ARG A 40 19.95 3.67 -9.12
C ARG A 40 19.47 2.74 -8.00
N ILE A 41 18.15 2.56 -7.87
CA ILE A 41 17.54 1.68 -6.86
C ILE A 41 17.67 0.22 -7.27
N ILE A 42 17.45 -0.08 -8.56
CA ILE A 42 17.54 -1.40 -9.18
C ILE A 42 18.69 -1.38 -10.20
N PRO A 43 19.94 -1.61 -9.77
CA PRO A 43 21.08 -1.66 -10.68
C PRO A 43 21.00 -2.87 -11.63
N GLU A 44 21.91 -2.94 -12.57
CA GLU A 44 22.05 -4.11 -13.44
C GLU A 44 22.42 -5.35 -12.63
N GLY A 45 21.90 -6.51 -13.04
CA GLY A 45 22.16 -7.77 -12.36
C GLY A 45 20.93 -8.67 -12.25
N LYS A 46 20.86 -9.46 -11.17
CA LYS A 46 19.73 -10.35 -10.92
C LYS A 46 18.55 -9.56 -10.34
N PRO A 47 17.32 -9.87 -10.75
CA PRO A 47 16.14 -9.27 -10.16
C PRO A 47 16.03 -9.64 -8.68
N MET A 48 15.46 -8.74 -7.87
CA MET A 48 15.36 -8.87 -6.41
C MET A 48 13.98 -9.36 -5.95
N PHE A 49 12.90 -8.94 -6.63
CA PHE A 49 11.53 -9.20 -6.16
C PHE A 49 10.52 -9.46 -7.29
N ARG A 50 10.93 -9.42 -8.56
CA ARG A 50 10.09 -9.72 -9.74
C ARG A 50 10.82 -10.59 -10.74
N CYS A 51 10.13 -10.95 -11.81
CA CYS A 51 10.65 -11.83 -12.87
C CYS A 51 11.90 -11.28 -13.57
N CYS A 52 12.04 -9.95 -13.66
CA CYS A 52 13.18 -9.30 -14.31
C CYS A 52 13.37 -7.86 -13.83
N ILE A 53 14.59 -7.33 -14.03
CA ILE A 53 14.97 -5.97 -13.65
C ILE A 53 14.14 -4.89 -14.37
N TYR A 54 13.67 -5.16 -15.57
CA TYR A 54 12.85 -4.20 -16.32
C TYR A 54 11.48 -3.99 -15.67
N LYS A 55 10.84 -5.07 -15.23
CA LYS A 55 9.59 -4.99 -14.49
C LYS A 55 9.78 -4.32 -13.13
N GLU A 56 10.87 -4.62 -12.43
CA GLU A 56 11.21 -3.97 -11.16
C GLU A 56 11.41 -2.46 -11.34
N ARG A 57 12.17 -2.04 -12.36
CA ARG A 57 12.36 -0.62 -12.68
C ARG A 57 11.06 0.08 -13.08
N ALA A 58 10.19 -0.59 -13.82
CA ALA A 58 8.88 -0.05 -14.16
C ALA A 58 8.00 0.16 -12.91
N ILE A 59 8.00 -0.78 -11.96
CA ILE A 59 7.34 -0.63 -10.66
C ILE A 59 7.93 0.54 -9.86
N ILE A 60 9.26 0.71 -9.87
CA ILE A 60 9.90 1.85 -9.20
C ILE A 60 9.48 3.16 -9.85
N ASN A 61 9.37 3.24 -11.18
CA ASN A 61 8.91 4.45 -11.86
C ASN A 61 7.46 4.82 -11.47
N GLU A 62 6.54 3.86 -11.38
CA GLU A 62 5.20 4.13 -10.86
C GLU A 62 5.24 4.62 -9.40
N ARG A 63 6.11 4.05 -8.55
CA ARG A 63 6.31 4.54 -7.18
C ARG A 63 6.89 5.95 -7.13
N VAL A 64 7.80 6.30 -8.04
CA VAL A 64 8.33 7.66 -8.16
C VAL A 64 7.21 8.63 -8.52
N SER A 65 6.30 8.26 -9.42
CA SER A 65 5.10 9.06 -9.73
C SER A 65 4.26 9.32 -8.47
N MET A 66 4.02 8.28 -7.64
CA MET A 66 3.31 8.45 -6.36
C MET A 66 4.08 9.30 -5.35
N ALA A 67 5.42 9.23 -5.35
CA ALA A 67 6.27 10.07 -4.50
C ALA A 67 6.27 11.55 -4.95
N LEU A 68 5.96 11.82 -6.19
CA LEU A 68 5.78 13.17 -6.76
C LEU A 68 4.36 13.73 -6.59
N GLY A 69 3.47 12.97 -5.92
CA GLY A 69 2.08 13.37 -5.65
C GLY A 69 1.03 12.50 -6.37
N GLY A 70 1.41 11.75 -7.40
CA GLY A 70 0.48 10.94 -8.18
C GLY A 70 -0.57 11.78 -8.92
N GLU A 71 -1.72 11.17 -9.24
CA GLU A 71 -2.85 11.89 -9.82
C GLU A 71 -3.61 12.68 -8.73
N GLU A 72 -3.98 13.91 -9.02
CA GLU A 72 -4.80 14.76 -8.15
C GLU A 72 -6.28 14.36 -8.26
N ASP A 73 -6.64 13.28 -7.62
CA ASP A 73 -7.99 12.70 -7.68
C ASP A 73 -8.74 12.73 -6.33
N GLY A 74 -8.21 13.49 -5.37
CA GLY A 74 -8.77 13.64 -4.04
C GLY A 74 -8.50 12.46 -3.09
N THR A 75 -7.83 11.41 -3.55
CA THR A 75 -7.44 10.27 -2.69
C THR A 75 -5.96 10.35 -2.31
N VAL A 76 -5.64 9.94 -1.08
CA VAL A 76 -4.26 9.84 -0.59
C VAL A 76 -3.64 8.46 -0.85
N VAL A 77 -4.40 7.54 -1.44
CA VAL A 77 -3.98 6.16 -1.71
C VAL A 77 -4.14 5.86 -3.20
N GLY A 78 -3.15 5.25 -3.79
CA GLY A 78 -3.19 4.83 -5.20
C GLY A 78 -2.80 3.37 -5.39
N VAL A 79 -3.19 2.81 -6.53
CA VAL A 79 -2.79 1.48 -6.97
C VAL A 79 -1.73 1.62 -8.04
N LEU A 80 -0.67 0.81 -7.95
CA LEU A 80 0.33 0.64 -8.98
C LEU A 80 -0.08 -0.56 -9.87
N PRO A 81 -0.65 -0.33 -11.06
CA PRO A 81 -1.23 -1.42 -11.85
C PRO A 81 -0.22 -2.48 -12.25
N ILE A 82 1.03 -2.08 -12.53
CA ILE A 82 2.10 -2.99 -12.92
C ILE A 82 2.57 -3.89 -11.78
N ALA A 83 2.35 -3.47 -10.52
CA ALA A 83 2.70 -4.25 -9.33
C ALA A 83 1.53 -5.10 -8.81
N CYS A 84 0.31 -4.87 -9.29
CA CYS A 84 -0.92 -5.55 -8.83
C CYS A 84 -1.24 -6.78 -9.70
N ASP A 85 -0.30 -7.71 -9.86
CA ASP A 85 -0.40 -8.82 -10.80
C ASP A 85 -0.01 -10.20 -10.23
N GLU A 86 0.52 -10.24 -9.01
CA GLU A 86 1.00 -11.50 -8.40
C GLU A 86 -0.01 -12.12 -7.41
N CYS A 87 -1.10 -11.42 -7.12
CA CYS A 87 -2.12 -11.98 -6.25
C CYS A 87 -2.91 -13.08 -6.98
N PRO A 88 -3.30 -14.16 -6.27
CA PRO A 88 -4.19 -15.14 -6.84
C PRO A 88 -5.52 -14.50 -7.24
N VAL A 89 -6.15 -15.08 -8.25
CA VAL A 89 -7.52 -14.70 -8.64
C VAL A 89 -8.46 -14.97 -7.46
N ASP A 90 -9.29 -13.99 -7.12
CA ASP A 90 -10.27 -14.12 -6.04
C ASP A 90 -11.27 -15.25 -6.31
N GLY A 91 -11.85 -15.81 -5.25
CA GLY A 91 -12.86 -16.81 -5.30
C GLY A 91 -12.44 -18.19 -4.82
N ILE A 92 -13.31 -19.17 -5.03
CA ILE A 92 -13.09 -20.55 -4.57
C ILE A 92 -12.21 -21.29 -5.59
N GLN A 93 -11.15 -21.91 -5.08
CA GLN A 93 -10.15 -22.63 -5.87
C GLN A 93 -9.84 -23.99 -5.25
N VAL A 94 -9.38 -24.92 -6.08
CA VAL A 94 -8.89 -26.24 -5.64
C VAL A 94 -7.38 -26.19 -5.56
N SER A 95 -6.84 -26.45 -4.38
CA SER A 95 -5.40 -26.50 -4.14
C SER A 95 -4.79 -27.86 -4.54
N ASN A 96 -3.46 -27.94 -4.52
CA ASN A 96 -2.71 -29.18 -4.76
C ASN A 96 -2.94 -30.28 -3.69
N ALA A 97 -3.63 -29.95 -2.57
CA ALA A 97 -4.03 -30.93 -1.57
C ALA A 97 -5.19 -31.83 -2.03
N CYS A 98 -5.84 -31.54 -3.17
CA CYS A 98 -6.89 -32.38 -3.73
C CYS A 98 -6.34 -33.76 -4.11
N ARG A 99 -7.04 -34.83 -3.65
CA ARG A 99 -6.64 -36.23 -3.88
C ARG A 99 -7.57 -36.93 -4.89
N GLY A 100 -8.53 -36.23 -5.50
CA GLY A 100 -9.48 -36.85 -6.41
C GLY A 100 -10.23 -38.04 -5.76
N CYS A 101 -10.66 -37.87 -4.51
CA CYS A 101 -11.26 -38.95 -3.71
C CYS A 101 -12.52 -39.52 -4.38
N LEU A 102 -12.73 -40.82 -4.27
CA LEU A 102 -13.85 -41.54 -4.88
C LEU A 102 -15.23 -41.02 -4.41
N ALA A 103 -15.29 -40.50 -3.17
CA ALA A 103 -16.56 -40.03 -2.59
C ALA A 103 -17.11 -38.75 -3.25
N HIS A 104 -16.34 -38.01 -4.01
CA HIS A 104 -16.70 -36.81 -4.77
C HIS A 104 -17.64 -35.82 -4.07
N ARG A 105 -17.61 -35.77 -2.72
CA ARG A 105 -18.54 -34.96 -1.89
C ARG A 105 -18.63 -33.50 -2.34
N CYS A 106 -17.53 -32.93 -2.80
CA CYS A 106 -17.51 -31.53 -3.27
C CYS A 106 -18.37 -31.35 -4.52
N LYS A 107 -18.37 -32.32 -5.44
CA LYS A 107 -19.20 -32.32 -6.65
C LYS A 107 -20.68 -32.52 -6.29
N ASP A 108 -20.98 -33.54 -5.49
CA ASP A 108 -22.35 -33.94 -5.14
C ASP A 108 -23.06 -32.84 -4.31
N ASN A 109 -22.32 -32.04 -3.55
CA ASN A 109 -22.86 -30.93 -2.77
C ASN A 109 -22.88 -29.60 -3.54
N CYS A 110 -22.48 -29.58 -4.80
CA CYS A 110 -22.49 -28.34 -5.59
C CYS A 110 -23.88 -28.06 -6.17
N PRO A 111 -24.60 -27.01 -5.71
CA PRO A 111 -25.97 -26.73 -6.16
C PRO A 111 -26.06 -26.25 -7.61
N LYS A 112 -24.92 -25.90 -8.21
CA LYS A 112 -24.82 -25.42 -9.61
C LYS A 112 -24.11 -26.39 -10.53
N ASP A 113 -23.78 -27.59 -10.04
CA ASP A 113 -22.98 -28.60 -10.77
C ASP A 113 -21.70 -28.00 -11.42
N ALA A 114 -21.08 -27.05 -10.69
CA ALA A 114 -19.91 -26.31 -11.16
C ALA A 114 -18.60 -27.09 -10.94
N ILE A 115 -18.62 -28.34 -10.44
CA ILE A 115 -17.42 -29.11 -10.13
C ILE A 115 -17.37 -30.38 -10.98
N SER A 116 -16.29 -30.54 -11.72
CA SER A 116 -15.95 -31.76 -12.45
C SER A 116 -14.71 -32.40 -11.84
N ILE A 117 -14.52 -33.69 -12.10
CA ILE A 117 -13.28 -34.40 -11.74
C ILE A 117 -12.53 -34.68 -13.04
N ILE A 118 -11.35 -34.08 -13.17
CA ILE A 118 -10.50 -34.21 -14.35
C ILE A 118 -9.12 -34.63 -13.83
N ASP A 119 -8.53 -35.64 -14.40
CA ASP A 119 -7.18 -36.17 -14.04
C ASP A 119 -6.99 -36.35 -12.54
N HIS A 120 -7.97 -36.99 -11.88
CA HIS A 120 -7.96 -37.22 -10.44
C HIS A 120 -7.93 -35.95 -9.58
N LYS A 121 -8.41 -34.81 -10.10
CA LYS A 121 -8.55 -33.56 -9.36
C LYS A 121 -9.92 -32.95 -9.58
N ALA A 122 -10.45 -32.30 -8.55
CA ALA A 122 -11.64 -31.46 -8.69
C ALA A 122 -11.26 -30.19 -9.45
N VAL A 123 -12.07 -29.81 -10.44
CA VAL A 123 -11.94 -28.56 -11.21
C VAL A 123 -13.24 -27.80 -11.08
N ILE A 124 -13.14 -26.51 -10.76
CA ILE A 124 -14.29 -25.63 -10.57
C ILE A 124 -14.48 -24.77 -11.82
N ASP A 125 -15.64 -24.88 -12.43
CA ASP A 125 -16.10 -24.02 -13.50
C ASP A 125 -16.46 -22.64 -12.91
N LYS A 126 -15.69 -21.63 -13.23
CA LYS A 126 -15.85 -20.28 -12.70
C LYS A 126 -17.12 -19.57 -13.17
N GLU A 127 -17.61 -19.90 -14.37
CA GLU A 127 -18.81 -19.30 -14.92
C GLU A 127 -20.07 -19.82 -14.21
N LYS A 128 -20.06 -21.07 -13.75
CA LYS A 128 -21.17 -21.70 -13.02
C LYS A 128 -21.08 -21.48 -11.51
N CYS A 129 -19.89 -21.23 -10.99
CA CYS A 129 -19.63 -21.16 -9.55
C CYS A 129 -20.20 -19.88 -8.94
N ILE A 130 -21.13 -20.03 -7.99
CA ILE A 130 -21.70 -18.91 -7.22
C ILE A 130 -21.00 -18.65 -5.88
N GLU A 131 -19.84 -19.24 -5.67
CA GLU A 131 -18.99 -19.08 -4.46
C GLU A 131 -19.70 -19.35 -3.11
N CYS A 132 -20.69 -20.21 -3.08
CA CYS A 132 -21.48 -20.52 -1.88
C CYS A 132 -20.71 -21.24 -0.75
N GLY A 133 -19.51 -21.76 -1.03
CA GLY A 133 -18.64 -22.41 -0.04
C GLY A 133 -19.01 -23.84 0.37
N LYS A 134 -20.11 -24.42 -0.08
CA LYS A 134 -20.55 -25.77 0.32
C LYS A 134 -19.50 -26.85 0.06
N CYS A 135 -18.82 -26.76 -1.10
CA CYS A 135 -17.75 -27.69 -1.46
C CYS A 135 -16.53 -27.63 -0.51
N MET A 136 -16.25 -26.45 0.06
CA MET A 136 -15.19 -26.25 1.06
C MET A 136 -15.53 -27.00 2.36
N ALA A 137 -16.77 -26.84 2.84
CA ALA A 137 -17.22 -27.42 4.10
C ALA A 137 -17.21 -28.95 4.09
N VAL A 138 -17.41 -29.59 2.95
CA VAL A 138 -17.48 -31.05 2.83
C VAL A 138 -16.18 -31.72 2.39
N CYS A 139 -15.13 -30.94 2.08
CA CYS A 139 -13.85 -31.48 1.66
C CYS A 139 -13.03 -32.00 2.85
N PRO A 140 -12.78 -33.33 2.99
CA PRO A 140 -12.08 -33.89 4.13
C PRO A 140 -10.60 -33.51 4.16
N TYR A 141 -10.05 -33.03 3.05
CA TYR A 141 -8.64 -32.59 2.94
C TYR A 141 -8.46 -31.08 2.99
N SER A 142 -9.54 -30.31 3.21
CA SER A 142 -9.50 -28.84 3.14
C SER A 142 -8.82 -28.32 1.84
N ALA A 143 -8.94 -29.10 0.76
CA ALA A 143 -8.27 -28.82 -0.50
C ALA A 143 -8.96 -27.71 -1.31
N ILE A 144 -10.17 -27.32 -0.95
CA ILE A 144 -10.92 -26.26 -1.60
C ILE A 144 -10.89 -25.06 -0.66
N VAL A 145 -10.36 -23.94 -1.17
CA VAL A 145 -10.12 -22.73 -0.37
C VAL A 145 -10.70 -21.52 -1.06
N LYS A 146 -11.17 -20.55 -0.28
CA LYS A 146 -11.55 -19.24 -0.80
C LYS A 146 -10.38 -18.29 -0.67
N HIS A 147 -9.91 -17.77 -1.79
CA HIS A 147 -8.93 -16.71 -1.83
C HIS A 147 -9.64 -15.36 -1.87
N THR A 148 -9.23 -14.46 -1.00
CA THR A 148 -9.60 -13.05 -1.04
C THR A 148 -8.34 -12.24 -0.88
N ARG A 149 -8.15 -11.24 -1.71
CA ARG A 149 -6.92 -10.44 -1.66
C ARG A 149 -6.82 -9.70 -0.34
N PRO A 150 -5.62 -9.62 0.27
CA PRO A 150 -5.43 -8.95 1.56
C PRO A 150 -5.94 -7.51 1.60
N CYS A 151 -5.81 -6.77 0.51
CA CYS A 151 -6.28 -5.39 0.40
C CYS A 151 -7.81 -5.29 0.47
N VAL A 152 -8.54 -6.24 -0.15
CA VAL A 152 -10.01 -6.32 -0.10
C VAL A 152 -10.46 -6.66 1.32
N ASN A 153 -9.85 -7.68 1.93
CA ASN A 153 -10.16 -8.10 3.31
C ASN A 153 -9.91 -6.99 4.34
N ALA A 154 -8.87 -6.18 4.15
CA ALA A 154 -8.51 -5.12 5.08
C ALA A 154 -9.42 -3.88 4.96
N CYS A 155 -10.15 -3.75 3.86
CA CYS A 155 -10.96 -2.56 3.58
C CYS A 155 -12.30 -2.64 4.29
N LYS A 156 -12.41 -2.06 5.51
CA LYS A 156 -13.68 -2.03 6.27
C LYS A 156 -14.82 -1.33 5.52
N PRO A 157 -14.63 -0.16 4.87
CA PRO A 157 -15.68 0.48 4.11
C PRO A 157 -15.97 -0.19 2.76
N GLN A 158 -15.30 -1.31 2.45
CA GLN A 158 -15.46 -2.05 1.19
C GLN A 158 -15.26 -1.18 -0.07
N ALA A 159 -14.34 -0.23 0.03
CA ALA A 159 -13.97 0.66 -1.06
C ALA A 159 -13.05 0.02 -2.12
N ILE A 160 -12.58 -1.23 -1.89
CA ILE A 160 -11.66 -1.91 -2.81
C ILE A 160 -12.37 -3.11 -3.44
N HIS A 161 -12.37 -3.15 -4.74
CA HIS A 161 -12.82 -4.29 -5.53
C HIS A 161 -11.77 -4.67 -6.58
N ILE A 162 -11.93 -5.84 -7.16
CA ILE A 162 -11.05 -6.31 -8.24
C ILE A 162 -11.81 -6.15 -9.55
N ASP A 163 -11.23 -5.40 -10.47
CA ASP A 163 -11.77 -5.24 -11.83
C ASP A 163 -11.67 -6.58 -12.56
N GLN A 164 -12.79 -7.01 -13.16
CA GLN A 164 -12.90 -8.33 -13.77
C GLN A 164 -12.09 -8.47 -15.07
N ASN A 165 -11.84 -7.36 -15.77
CA ASN A 165 -11.13 -7.39 -17.05
C ASN A 165 -9.61 -7.32 -16.87
N THR A 166 -9.18 -6.47 -15.95
CA THR A 166 -7.75 -6.23 -15.70
C THR A 166 -7.19 -7.09 -14.56
N GLU A 167 -8.07 -7.70 -13.76
CA GLU A 167 -7.74 -8.44 -12.54
C GLU A 167 -6.94 -7.61 -11.52
N LYS A 168 -7.05 -6.28 -11.57
CA LYS A 168 -6.34 -5.35 -10.69
C LYS A 168 -7.26 -4.78 -9.64
N ALA A 169 -6.67 -4.37 -8.52
CA ALA A 169 -7.42 -3.67 -7.49
C ALA A 169 -7.80 -2.26 -7.97
N VAL A 170 -9.05 -1.89 -7.71
CA VAL A 170 -9.59 -0.54 -7.96
C VAL A 170 -10.14 -0.01 -6.65
N ILE A 171 -9.89 1.27 -6.39
CA ILE A 171 -10.34 1.95 -5.18
C ILE A 171 -11.51 2.87 -5.55
N ASP A 172 -12.66 2.62 -4.95
CA ASP A 172 -13.82 3.50 -5.01
C ASP A 172 -13.55 4.74 -4.13
N LYS A 173 -13.40 5.88 -4.78
CA LYS A 173 -13.00 7.14 -4.15
C LYS A 173 -14.06 7.68 -3.20
N GLU A 174 -15.35 7.45 -3.49
CA GLU A 174 -16.46 7.93 -2.68
C GLU A 174 -16.59 7.16 -1.36
N LYS A 175 -16.17 5.89 -1.35
CA LYS A 175 -16.19 5.04 -0.15
C LYS A 175 -14.88 5.05 0.63
N CYS A 176 -13.78 5.48 0.00
CA CYS A 176 -12.47 5.42 0.61
C CYS A 176 -12.31 6.49 1.71
N ILE A 177 -12.06 6.04 2.94
CA ILE A 177 -11.81 6.91 4.10
C ILE A 177 -10.32 7.19 4.34
N SER A 178 -9.46 6.87 3.40
CA SER A 178 -8.01 7.15 3.45
C SER A 178 -7.27 6.58 4.67
N CYS A 179 -7.76 5.48 5.26
CA CYS A 179 -7.20 4.91 6.50
C CYS A 179 -5.86 4.16 6.34
N GLY A 180 -5.41 3.86 5.11
CA GLY A 180 -4.14 3.20 4.82
C GLY A 180 -4.07 1.68 5.09
N ALA A 181 -5.12 1.03 5.60
CA ALA A 181 -5.10 -0.40 5.92
C ALA A 181 -4.71 -1.28 4.72
N CYS A 182 -5.18 -0.95 3.52
CA CYS A 182 -4.85 -1.65 2.28
C CYS A 182 -3.38 -1.49 1.88
N VAL A 183 -2.77 -0.34 2.18
CA VAL A 183 -1.34 -0.09 1.93
C VAL A 183 -0.49 -1.02 2.79
N TYR A 184 -0.82 -1.11 4.08
CA TYR A 184 -0.10 -1.97 5.02
C TYR A 184 -0.23 -3.45 4.69
N GLN A 185 -1.44 -3.89 4.29
CA GLN A 185 -1.74 -5.30 4.02
C GLN A 185 -1.28 -5.80 2.64
N CYS A 186 -0.90 -4.91 1.72
CA CYS A 186 -0.48 -5.34 0.38
C CYS A 186 0.93 -5.95 0.41
N PRO A 187 1.09 -7.28 0.24
CA PRO A 187 2.39 -7.93 0.34
C PRO A 187 3.34 -7.57 -0.81
N PHE A 188 2.79 -7.10 -1.93
CA PHE A 188 3.55 -6.67 -3.10
C PHE A 188 3.79 -5.16 -3.12
N GLY A 189 3.20 -4.42 -2.16
CA GLY A 189 3.23 -2.98 -2.14
C GLY A 189 2.63 -2.34 -3.38
N ALA A 190 1.70 -3.02 -4.03
CA ALA A 190 0.99 -2.48 -5.20
C ALA A 190 0.01 -1.37 -4.84
N ILE A 191 -0.41 -1.29 -3.56
CA ILE A 191 -1.16 -0.16 -3.05
C ILE A 191 -0.21 0.68 -2.20
N THR A 192 -0.15 1.96 -2.48
CA THR A 192 0.75 2.90 -1.79
C THR A 192 0.04 4.23 -1.56
N ASP A 193 0.53 5.00 -0.60
CA ASP A 193 0.12 6.37 -0.39
C ASP A 193 0.82 7.30 -1.39
N LYS A 194 0.15 8.36 -1.75
CA LYS A 194 0.69 9.51 -2.46
C LYS A 194 1.43 10.39 -1.47
N SER A 195 2.50 11.04 -1.93
CA SER A 195 3.36 11.83 -1.06
C SER A 195 3.37 13.29 -1.47
N ASP A 196 3.25 14.17 -0.50
CA ASP A 196 3.45 15.61 -0.68
C ASP A 196 4.89 16.05 -0.34
N ILE A 197 5.86 15.11 -0.27
CA ILE A 197 7.23 15.40 0.13
C ILE A 197 7.88 16.51 -0.72
N THR A 198 7.63 16.54 -2.00
CA THR A 198 8.16 17.56 -2.92
C THR A 198 7.55 18.94 -2.65
N LYS A 199 6.24 19.00 -2.41
CA LYS A 199 5.53 20.23 -2.04
C LYS A 199 6.07 20.80 -0.72
N VAL A 200 6.26 19.94 0.29
CA VAL A 200 6.80 20.34 1.59
C VAL A 200 8.24 20.85 1.46
N ILE A 201 9.09 20.16 0.69
CA ILE A 201 10.46 20.59 0.44
C ILE A 201 10.49 21.94 -0.27
N SER A 202 9.64 22.15 -1.26
CA SER A 202 9.52 23.45 -1.94
C SER A 202 9.11 24.56 -0.96
N LEU A 203 8.09 24.33 -0.13
CA LEU A 203 7.66 25.29 0.90
C LEU A 203 8.81 25.67 1.85
N ILE A 204 9.60 24.69 2.31
CA ILE A 204 10.74 24.96 3.19
C ILE A 204 11.82 25.77 2.45
N ARG A 205 12.16 25.37 1.24
CA ARG A 205 13.17 26.03 0.43
C ARG A 205 12.78 27.49 0.10
N ASP A 206 11.55 27.66 -0.38
CA ASP A 206 11.04 28.95 -0.86
C ASP A 206 10.76 29.92 0.30
N SER A 207 10.72 29.43 1.56
CA SER A 207 10.64 30.27 2.76
C SER A 207 11.90 31.10 3.04
N ASN A 208 12.97 30.89 2.28
CA ASN A 208 14.25 31.58 2.44
C ASN A 208 14.76 31.54 3.89
N LEU A 209 14.88 30.33 4.45
CA LEU A 209 15.22 30.10 5.86
C LEU A 209 14.22 30.72 6.84
N ASN A 210 12.95 30.66 6.54
CA ASN A 210 11.84 31.26 7.29
C ASN A 210 11.91 32.80 7.42
N ARG A 211 12.51 33.48 6.44
CA ARG A 211 12.55 34.96 6.42
C ARG A 211 11.33 35.56 5.73
N ASP A 212 10.86 34.92 4.64
CA ASP A 212 9.77 35.44 3.84
C ASP A 212 8.41 34.98 4.41
N TYR A 213 8.38 33.75 4.93
CA TYR A 213 7.26 33.19 5.71
C TYR A 213 7.75 32.06 6.59
N HIS A 214 7.00 31.74 7.64
CA HIS A 214 7.35 30.65 8.56
C HIS A 214 6.65 29.35 8.19
N VAL A 215 7.40 28.24 8.14
CA VAL A 215 6.87 26.90 7.90
C VAL A 215 6.81 26.13 9.23
N TYR A 216 5.61 25.76 9.65
CA TYR A 216 5.38 25.01 10.88
C TYR A 216 5.08 23.55 10.56
N ALA A 217 5.60 22.63 11.37
CA ALA A 217 5.20 21.23 11.34
C ALA A 217 4.19 20.96 12.46
N VAL A 218 3.01 20.48 12.11
CA VAL A 218 2.03 19.98 13.10
C VAL A 218 2.17 18.47 13.14
N VAL A 219 2.46 17.91 14.31
CA VAL A 219 2.73 16.48 14.51
C VAL A 219 1.70 15.83 15.41
N ALA A 220 1.24 14.64 15.03
CA ALA A 220 0.32 13.86 15.86
C ALA A 220 1.09 13.07 16.94
N PRO A 221 0.47 12.73 18.09
CA PRO A 221 1.09 11.93 19.15
C PRO A 221 1.61 10.56 18.66
N SER A 222 0.99 9.99 17.61
CA SER A 222 1.43 8.74 16.97
C SER A 222 2.85 8.81 16.39
N MET A 223 3.42 10.00 16.23
CA MET A 223 4.82 10.19 15.82
C MET A 223 5.79 9.46 16.75
N ALA A 224 5.52 9.43 18.05
CA ALA A 224 6.38 8.76 19.03
C ALA A 224 6.56 7.26 18.73
N SER A 225 5.52 6.59 18.21
CA SER A 225 5.57 5.17 17.86
C SER A 225 6.31 4.88 16.56
N GLN A 226 6.51 5.88 15.70
CA GLN A 226 7.22 5.74 14.42
C GLN A 226 8.75 5.67 14.58
N TYR A 227 9.26 6.13 15.71
CA TYR A 227 10.70 6.23 15.99
C TYR A 227 11.05 5.53 17.30
N PRO A 228 10.96 4.17 17.37
CA PRO A 228 11.15 3.43 18.63
C PRO A 228 12.53 3.59 19.26
N ASN A 229 13.52 4.06 18.49
CA ASN A 229 14.90 4.25 18.94
C ASN A 229 15.27 5.73 19.16
N ALA A 230 14.29 6.63 19.19
CA ALA A 230 14.49 8.05 19.42
C ALA A 230 13.49 8.56 20.46
N VAL A 231 13.94 9.46 21.32
CA VAL A 231 13.02 10.19 22.21
C VAL A 231 12.31 11.30 21.44
N PRO A 232 11.08 11.71 21.84
CA PRO A 232 10.29 12.72 21.11
C PRO A 232 11.07 14.01 20.83
N GLU A 233 11.89 14.45 21.77
CA GLU A 233 12.70 15.67 21.62
C GLU A 233 13.73 15.57 20.50
N GLN A 234 14.29 14.37 20.27
CA GLN A 234 15.22 14.13 19.15
C GLN A 234 14.47 14.18 17.81
N VAL A 235 13.25 13.67 17.77
CA VAL A 235 12.42 13.73 16.55
C VAL A 235 12.05 15.18 16.24
N VAL A 236 11.62 15.94 17.24
CA VAL A 236 11.33 17.38 17.12
C VAL A 236 12.57 18.15 16.64
N ALA A 237 13.72 17.90 17.23
CA ALA A 237 15.00 18.52 16.81
C ALA A 237 15.35 18.15 15.35
N GLY A 238 15.12 16.89 14.95
CA GLY A 238 15.31 16.42 13.57
C GLY A 238 14.40 17.15 12.59
N ILE A 239 13.11 17.33 12.92
CA ILE A 239 12.15 18.07 12.09
C ILE A 239 12.60 19.54 11.93
N LYS A 240 12.99 20.20 13.02
CA LYS A 240 13.53 21.57 12.96
C LYS A 240 14.79 21.66 12.08
N ALA A 241 15.66 20.66 12.15
CA ALA A 241 16.88 20.60 11.33
C ALA A 241 16.59 20.45 9.83
N LEU A 242 15.38 19.98 9.43
CA LEU A 242 14.93 19.98 8.04
C LEU A 242 14.57 21.37 7.50
N GLY A 243 14.48 22.39 8.38
CA GLY A 243 14.18 23.77 7.99
C GLY A 243 12.80 24.29 8.41
N PHE A 244 12.05 23.51 9.19
CA PHE A 244 10.81 24.01 9.79
C PHE A 244 11.13 25.06 10.87
N HIS A 245 10.32 26.14 10.91
CA HIS A 245 10.44 27.19 11.91
C HIS A 245 10.19 26.66 13.32
N ALA A 246 9.08 25.94 13.49
CA ALA A 246 8.71 25.28 14.74
C ALA A 246 7.93 24.00 14.51
N VAL A 247 7.85 23.19 15.57
CA VAL A 247 7.03 21.97 15.62
C VAL A 247 5.96 22.18 16.68
N VAL A 248 4.71 21.91 16.33
CA VAL A 248 3.53 22.03 17.18
C VAL A 248 2.89 20.65 17.33
N GLU A 249 2.58 20.25 18.55
CA GLU A 249 1.88 19.00 18.80
C GLU A 249 0.36 19.19 18.62
N ALA A 250 -0.26 18.35 17.78
CA ALA A 250 -1.71 18.39 17.55
C ALA A 250 -2.53 18.12 18.84
N ALA A 251 -1.95 17.36 19.78
CA ALA A 251 -2.57 17.09 21.08
C ALA A 251 -2.85 18.36 21.88
N TRP A 252 -1.97 19.36 21.80
CA TRP A 252 -2.20 20.64 22.47
C TRP A 252 -3.45 21.35 21.95
N GLY A 253 -3.70 21.31 20.65
CA GLY A 253 -4.93 21.82 20.07
C GLY A 253 -6.17 21.07 20.55
N ALA A 254 -6.08 19.74 20.67
CA ALA A 254 -7.16 18.92 21.20
C ALA A 254 -7.49 19.25 22.67
N ASP A 255 -6.47 19.46 23.49
CA ASP A 255 -6.64 19.87 24.90
C ASP A 255 -7.34 21.24 25.00
N MET A 256 -6.98 22.20 24.14
CA MET A 256 -7.62 23.50 24.07
C MET A 256 -9.10 23.39 23.68
N VAL A 257 -9.43 22.57 22.68
CA VAL A 257 -10.82 22.35 22.26
C VAL A 257 -11.62 21.73 23.40
N ALA A 258 -11.11 20.67 24.03
CA ALA A 258 -11.77 20.02 25.15
C ALA A 258 -12.01 20.96 26.33
N TRP A 259 -11.06 21.87 26.62
CA TRP A 259 -11.21 22.88 27.67
C TRP A 259 -12.27 23.91 27.32
N LEU A 260 -12.31 24.37 26.07
CA LEU A 260 -13.32 25.34 25.61
C LEU A 260 -14.73 24.74 25.63
N GLU A 261 -14.88 23.51 25.10
CA GLU A 261 -16.17 22.81 25.12
C GLU A 261 -16.68 22.55 26.55
N ALA A 262 -15.77 22.26 27.49
CA ALA A 262 -16.12 22.07 28.90
C ALA A 262 -16.58 23.37 29.58
N GLN A 263 -16.29 24.55 29.00
CA GLN A 263 -16.79 25.83 29.51
C GLN A 263 -18.16 26.21 28.95
N GLU A 264 -18.57 25.63 27.85
CA GLU A 264 -19.88 25.85 27.22
C GLU A 264 -20.98 24.96 27.82
N LEU A 265 -20.62 23.93 28.58
CA LEU A 265 -21.51 23.00 29.28
C LEU A 265 -21.86 23.53 30.68
#